data_8af12c7862f3f5e78a4e36bd49a0a8db
#
_entry.id   8af12c7862f3f5e78a4e36bd49a0a8db
#
_cell.length_a   1.000
_cell.length_b   1.000
_cell.length_c   1.000
_cell.angle_alpha   90.00
_cell.angle_beta   90.00
_cell.angle_gamma   90.00
#
_symmetry.space_group_name_H-M   'P 1'
#
loop_
_entity.id
_entity.type
_entity.pdbx_description
1 polymer ?
#
loop_
_entity_poly.entity_id
_entity_poly.type
_entity_poly.pdbx_seq_one_letter_code
_entity_poly.pdbx_strand_id
1 'polypeptide(L)'
;GPVCPTCGNRGCLEGISSEQSIRHRCSQAVKSGIPTLLNEICIEPNNPQIEEILKAQFCADRVVCTIMEDAVTYLGIGFANIINFMNPPLVIMDGRIFQNEQNKKRLLEVTHNNLLLLDMEEVDIEFVPFNKFRAARGAAALAIKKFVLQEGR
;
A
#
# COMPACT_ATOMS: atom_id res chain seq x y z
N GLY A 1 -4.15 0.94 -18.34
CA GLY A 1 -4.00 1.30 -16.92
C GLY A 1 -4.18 2.80 -16.69
N PRO A 2 -4.41 3.23 -15.45
CA PRO A 2 -4.50 4.65 -15.11
C PRO A 2 -3.17 5.38 -15.37
N VAL A 3 -3.27 6.71 -15.48
CA VAL A 3 -2.08 7.56 -15.58
C VAL A 3 -1.41 7.63 -14.20
N CYS A 4 -0.10 7.43 -14.16
CA CYS A 4 0.67 7.54 -12.93
C CYS A 4 0.76 9.01 -12.50
N PRO A 5 0.42 9.35 -11.27
CA PRO A 5 0.47 10.74 -10.78
C PRO A 5 1.89 11.28 -10.65
N THR A 6 2.88 10.39 -10.57
CA THR A 6 4.29 10.76 -10.35
C THR A 6 5.04 11.00 -11.67
N CYS A 7 4.85 10.15 -12.69
CA CYS A 7 5.65 10.22 -13.92
C CYS A 7 4.82 10.47 -15.20
N GLY A 8 3.49 10.52 -15.13
CA GLY A 8 2.59 10.73 -16.27
C GLY A 8 2.44 9.52 -17.21
N ASN A 9 3.20 8.46 -17.04
CA ASN A 9 3.10 7.24 -17.84
C ASN A 9 1.92 6.36 -17.41
N ARG A 10 1.57 5.37 -18.25
CA ARG A 10 0.54 4.36 -17.93
C ARG A 10 1.20 3.03 -17.56
N GLY A 11 0.53 2.24 -16.69
CA GLY A 11 0.98 0.91 -16.30
C GLY A 11 1.96 0.88 -15.13
N CYS A 12 2.24 2.01 -14.50
CA CYS A 12 3.01 2.04 -13.26
C CYS A 12 2.19 1.46 -12.10
N LEU A 13 2.83 0.64 -11.26
CA LEU A 13 2.24 0.14 -10.01
C LEU A 13 1.77 1.30 -9.11
N GLU A 14 2.56 2.38 -9.03
CA GLU A 14 2.22 3.64 -8.36
C GLU A 14 0.86 4.20 -8.79
N GLY A 15 0.53 4.12 -10.09
CA GLY A 15 -0.72 4.62 -10.67
C GLY A 15 -1.97 3.82 -10.25
N ILE A 16 -1.80 2.66 -9.61
CA ILE A 16 -2.91 1.80 -9.16
C ILE A 16 -2.91 1.68 -7.65
N SER A 17 -1.74 1.43 -7.05
CA SER A 17 -1.61 0.94 -5.68
C SER A 17 -1.14 2.01 -4.69
N SER A 18 -0.72 3.19 -5.15
CA SER A 18 -0.37 4.27 -4.22
C SER A 18 -1.61 4.82 -3.53
N GLU A 19 -1.41 5.33 -2.32
CA GLU A 19 -2.45 6.00 -1.56
C GLU A 19 -3.08 7.16 -2.36
N GLN A 20 -2.25 7.93 -3.06
CA GLN A 20 -2.71 9.02 -3.92
C GLN A 20 -3.63 8.49 -5.04
N SER A 21 -3.28 7.37 -5.67
CA SER A 21 -4.09 6.77 -6.74
C SER A 21 -5.40 6.19 -6.20
N ILE A 22 -5.38 5.55 -5.04
CA ILE A 22 -6.58 5.05 -4.35
C ILE A 22 -7.54 6.22 -4.06
N ARG A 23 -7.02 7.29 -3.43
CA ARG A 23 -7.80 8.51 -3.13
C ARG A 23 -8.38 9.14 -4.39
N HIS A 24 -7.58 9.24 -5.45
CA HIS A 24 -8.04 9.77 -6.73
C HIS A 24 -9.18 8.94 -7.34
N ARG A 25 -9.07 7.61 -7.34
CA ARG A 25 -10.12 6.71 -7.84
C ARG A 25 -11.41 6.84 -7.02
N CYS A 26 -11.32 6.91 -5.70
CA CYS A 26 -12.45 7.16 -4.82
C CYS A 26 -13.11 8.51 -5.12
N SER A 27 -12.33 9.57 -5.26
CA SER A 27 -12.80 10.90 -5.67
C SER A 27 -13.53 10.87 -7.01
N GLN A 28 -13.00 10.16 -8.01
CA GLN A 28 -13.65 10.01 -9.31
C GLN A 28 -14.99 9.27 -9.21
N ALA A 29 -15.08 8.24 -8.40
CA ALA A 29 -16.35 7.53 -8.18
C ALA A 29 -17.43 8.45 -7.59
N VAL A 30 -17.06 9.25 -6.57
CA VAL A 30 -17.96 10.26 -5.99
C VAL A 30 -18.40 11.29 -7.04
N LYS A 31 -17.46 11.87 -7.79
CA LYS A 31 -17.75 12.88 -8.84
C LYS A 31 -18.61 12.34 -9.96
N SER A 32 -18.51 11.04 -10.25
CA SER A 32 -19.33 10.36 -11.25
C SER A 32 -20.73 9.99 -10.73
N GLY A 33 -21.07 10.35 -9.50
CA GLY A 33 -22.37 10.05 -8.90
C GLY A 33 -22.59 8.57 -8.59
N ILE A 34 -21.54 7.77 -8.50
CA ILE A 34 -21.63 6.36 -8.13
C ILE A 34 -22.03 6.29 -6.64
N PRO A 35 -23.09 5.56 -6.27
CA PRO A 35 -23.51 5.41 -4.88
C PRO A 35 -22.37 4.80 -4.02
N THR A 36 -21.96 5.51 -2.98
CA THR A 36 -20.87 5.11 -2.07
C THR A 36 -21.06 5.77 -0.71
N LEU A 37 -20.66 5.06 0.36
CA LEU A 37 -20.66 5.58 1.72
C LEU A 37 -19.66 6.74 1.92
N LEU A 38 -18.77 6.98 0.98
CA LEU A 38 -17.86 8.13 1.02
C LEU A 38 -18.61 9.47 1.07
N ASN A 39 -19.82 9.54 0.45
CA ASN A 39 -20.67 10.73 0.51
C ASN A 39 -21.13 11.07 1.94
N GLU A 40 -21.22 10.08 2.82
CA GLU A 40 -21.69 10.24 4.20
C GLU A 40 -20.54 10.28 5.20
N ILE A 41 -19.44 9.56 4.91
CA ILE A 41 -18.30 9.39 5.83
C ILE A 41 -17.31 10.53 5.70
N CYS A 42 -17.08 11.03 4.48
CA CYS A 42 -16.04 12.02 4.21
C CYS A 42 -16.51 13.44 4.55
N ILE A 43 -15.63 14.21 5.16
CA ILE A 43 -15.83 15.66 5.36
C ILE A 43 -15.89 16.36 3.99
N GLU A 44 -14.98 15.97 3.08
CA GLU A 44 -14.95 16.43 1.70
C GLU A 44 -15.03 15.24 0.73
N PRO A 45 -16.24 14.79 0.33
CA PRO A 45 -16.40 13.58 -0.48
C PRO A 45 -15.59 13.61 -1.79
N ASN A 46 -15.39 14.79 -2.38
CA ASN A 46 -14.59 14.95 -3.58
C ASN A 46 -13.07 14.87 -3.36
N ASN A 47 -12.62 14.82 -2.11
CA ASN A 47 -11.21 14.72 -1.72
C ASN A 47 -11.05 13.79 -0.50
N PRO A 48 -11.47 12.52 -0.59
CA PRO A 48 -11.48 11.59 0.53
C PRO A 48 -10.07 11.36 1.08
N GLN A 49 -9.93 11.32 2.40
CA GLN A 49 -8.69 10.96 3.06
C GLN A 49 -8.60 9.45 3.22
N ILE A 50 -7.37 8.93 3.35
CA ILE A 50 -7.18 7.46 3.40
C ILE A 50 -7.86 6.83 4.62
N GLU A 51 -7.92 7.53 5.74
CA GLU A 51 -8.61 7.08 6.95
C GLU A 51 -10.12 6.93 6.73
N GLU A 52 -10.73 7.85 5.97
CA GLU A 52 -12.15 7.80 5.61
C GLU A 52 -12.43 6.66 4.62
N ILE A 53 -11.51 6.43 3.67
CA ILE A 53 -11.57 5.32 2.73
C ILE A 53 -11.47 3.97 3.47
N LEU A 54 -10.53 3.83 4.41
CA LEU A 54 -10.41 2.60 5.22
C LEU A 54 -11.65 2.37 6.08
N LYS A 55 -12.28 3.44 6.60
CA LYS A 55 -13.54 3.34 7.32
C LYS A 55 -14.68 2.87 6.41
N ALA A 56 -14.78 3.41 5.19
CA ALA A 56 -15.76 2.98 4.20
C ALA A 56 -15.52 1.51 3.77
N GLN A 57 -14.27 1.09 3.62
CA GLN A 57 -13.91 -0.31 3.37
C GLN A 57 -14.35 -1.21 4.52
N PHE A 58 -14.12 -0.80 5.76
CA PHE A 58 -14.56 -1.55 6.94
C PHE A 58 -16.10 -1.70 7.01
N CYS A 59 -16.83 -0.69 6.53
CA CYS A 59 -18.29 -0.73 6.38
C CYS A 59 -18.74 -1.49 5.12
N ALA A 60 -17.85 -2.22 4.44
CA ALA A 60 -18.12 -3.00 3.24
C ALA A 60 -18.69 -2.17 2.06
N ASP A 61 -18.28 -0.91 1.92
CA ASP A 61 -18.62 -0.12 0.75
C ASP A 61 -18.12 -0.80 -0.53
N ARG A 62 -19.03 -1.10 -1.44
CA ARG A 62 -18.72 -1.89 -2.64
C ARG A 62 -17.69 -1.20 -3.55
N VAL A 63 -17.80 0.10 -3.73
CA VAL A 63 -16.92 0.87 -4.61
C VAL A 63 -15.52 0.89 -4.03
N VAL A 64 -15.40 1.21 -2.74
CA VAL A 64 -14.13 1.26 -2.03
C VAL A 64 -13.48 -0.13 -1.96
N CYS A 65 -14.25 -1.17 -1.65
CA CYS A 65 -13.75 -2.55 -1.62
C CYS A 65 -13.17 -2.97 -2.98
N THR A 66 -13.84 -2.62 -4.09
CA THR A 66 -13.34 -2.92 -5.44
C THR A 66 -12.03 -2.17 -5.73
N ILE A 67 -11.95 -0.88 -5.38
CA ILE A 67 -10.75 -0.07 -5.60
C ILE A 67 -9.57 -0.61 -4.78
N MET A 68 -9.82 -0.99 -3.52
CA MET A 68 -8.80 -1.55 -2.63
C MET A 68 -8.35 -2.94 -3.08
N GLU A 69 -9.28 -3.80 -3.50
CA GLU A 69 -8.99 -5.14 -4.03
C GLU A 69 -8.06 -5.05 -5.24
N ASP A 70 -8.36 -4.17 -6.20
CA ASP A 70 -7.49 -3.92 -7.35
C ASP A 70 -6.10 -3.47 -6.90
N ALA A 71 -6.04 -2.44 -6.03
CA ALA A 71 -4.78 -1.87 -5.58
C ALA A 71 -3.89 -2.90 -4.89
N VAL A 72 -4.47 -3.70 -3.98
CA VAL A 72 -3.76 -4.75 -3.23
C VAL A 72 -3.37 -5.92 -4.14
N THR A 73 -4.22 -6.29 -5.10
CA THR A 73 -3.91 -7.36 -6.07
C THR A 73 -2.69 -7.01 -6.92
N TYR A 74 -2.66 -5.81 -7.53
CA TYR A 74 -1.49 -5.38 -8.30
C TYR A 74 -0.23 -5.23 -7.45
N LEU A 75 -0.39 -4.77 -6.20
CA LEU A 75 0.72 -4.69 -5.26
C LEU A 75 1.28 -6.08 -4.93
N GLY A 76 0.42 -7.08 -4.71
CA GLY A 76 0.82 -8.47 -4.46
C GLY A 76 1.55 -9.10 -5.64
N ILE A 77 1.11 -8.85 -6.88
CA ILE A 77 1.82 -9.29 -8.09
C ILE A 77 3.20 -8.63 -8.18
N GLY A 78 3.27 -7.31 -7.96
CA GLY A 78 4.54 -6.58 -7.95
C GLY A 78 5.49 -7.09 -6.87
N PHE A 79 4.94 -7.44 -5.72
CA PHE A 79 5.66 -7.99 -4.58
C PHE A 79 6.22 -9.38 -4.87
N ALA A 80 5.42 -10.26 -5.45
CA ALA A 80 5.87 -11.57 -5.90
C ALA A 80 7.03 -11.47 -6.90
N ASN A 81 6.97 -10.50 -7.83
CA ASN A 81 8.06 -10.26 -8.79
C ASN A 81 9.36 -9.85 -8.09
N ILE A 82 9.29 -9.02 -7.05
CA ILE A 82 10.47 -8.65 -6.24
C ILE A 82 11.04 -9.88 -5.53
N ILE A 83 10.19 -10.69 -4.89
CA ILE A 83 10.61 -11.91 -4.20
C ILE A 83 11.23 -12.90 -5.20
N ASN A 84 10.57 -13.18 -6.32
CA ASN A 84 11.07 -14.09 -7.36
C ASN A 84 12.43 -13.66 -7.93
N PHE A 85 12.68 -12.35 -8.05
CA PHE A 85 13.91 -11.82 -8.61
C PHE A 85 15.05 -11.69 -7.59
N MET A 86 14.74 -11.22 -6.37
CA MET A 86 15.76 -10.86 -5.37
C MET A 86 15.96 -11.91 -4.28
N ASN A 87 14.98 -12.78 -4.08
CA ASN A 87 14.93 -13.76 -2.98
C ASN A 87 15.37 -13.15 -1.63
N PRO A 88 14.73 -12.08 -1.14
CA PRO A 88 15.15 -11.42 0.09
C PRO A 88 14.79 -12.29 1.29
N PRO A 89 15.65 -12.39 2.33
CA PRO A 89 15.33 -13.15 3.54
C PRO A 89 14.24 -12.49 4.40
N LEU A 90 14.08 -11.16 4.26
CA LEU A 90 13.10 -10.38 5.02
C LEU A 90 12.55 -9.26 4.16
N VAL A 91 11.23 -9.06 4.21
CA VAL A 91 10.55 -7.91 3.62
C VAL A 91 9.74 -7.17 4.68
N ILE A 92 9.98 -5.88 4.81
CA ILE A 92 9.25 -5.01 5.74
C ILE A 92 8.21 -4.20 4.96
N MET A 93 6.94 -4.36 5.33
CA MET A 93 5.81 -3.68 4.73
C MET A 93 5.33 -2.54 5.63
N ASP A 94 5.34 -1.31 5.10
CA ASP A 94 4.82 -0.13 5.77
C ASP A 94 3.78 0.57 4.89
N GLY A 95 2.59 0.82 5.43
CA GLY A 95 1.54 1.52 4.71
C GLY A 95 0.22 1.53 5.48
N ARG A 96 -0.52 2.65 5.39
CA ARG A 96 -1.80 2.80 6.08
C ARG A 96 -2.85 1.80 5.64
N ILE A 97 -2.82 1.37 4.37
CA ILE A 97 -3.76 0.37 3.84
C ILE A 97 -3.65 -0.98 4.55
N PHE A 98 -2.48 -1.27 5.15
CA PHE A 98 -2.24 -2.50 5.92
C PHE A 98 -2.71 -2.42 7.38
N GLN A 99 -3.36 -1.34 7.80
CA GLN A 99 -4.13 -1.32 9.05
C GLN A 99 -5.41 -2.17 8.95
N ASN A 100 -5.85 -2.47 7.73
CA ASN A 100 -6.93 -3.41 7.47
C ASN A 100 -6.35 -4.83 7.25
N GLU A 101 -6.74 -5.78 8.10
CA GLU A 101 -6.27 -7.17 8.04
C GLU A 101 -6.68 -7.88 6.74
N GLN A 102 -7.82 -7.52 6.14
CA GLN A 102 -8.24 -8.08 4.86
C GLN A 102 -7.25 -7.70 3.75
N ASN A 103 -6.72 -6.48 3.76
CA ASN A 103 -5.73 -6.04 2.78
C ASN A 103 -4.40 -6.81 2.95
N LYS A 104 -3.96 -7.07 4.18
CA LYS A 104 -2.78 -7.91 4.44
C LYS A 104 -2.98 -9.31 3.91
N LYS A 105 -4.10 -9.95 4.31
CA LYS A 105 -4.44 -11.30 3.88
C LYS A 105 -4.47 -11.40 2.36
N ARG A 106 -5.13 -10.46 1.70
CA ARG A 106 -5.23 -10.44 0.23
C ARG A 106 -3.87 -10.26 -0.42
N LEU A 107 -3.03 -9.35 0.08
CA LEU A 107 -1.67 -9.17 -0.42
C LEU A 107 -0.89 -10.49 -0.36
N LEU A 108 -0.87 -11.14 0.80
CA LEU A 108 -0.14 -12.39 0.99
C LEU A 108 -0.65 -13.51 0.08
N GLU A 109 -1.97 -13.65 -0.05
CA GLU A 109 -2.61 -14.61 -0.95
C GLU A 109 -2.18 -14.39 -2.42
N VAL A 110 -2.27 -13.15 -2.90
CA VAL A 110 -1.88 -12.82 -4.28
C VAL A 110 -0.38 -13.02 -4.48
N THR A 111 0.43 -12.62 -3.50
CA THR A 111 1.88 -12.84 -3.55
C THR A 111 2.20 -14.32 -3.66
N HIS A 112 1.67 -15.15 -2.76
CA HIS A 112 1.88 -16.60 -2.76
C HIS A 112 1.50 -17.23 -4.11
N ASN A 113 0.33 -16.88 -4.66
CA ASN A 113 -0.16 -17.44 -5.91
C ASN A 113 0.68 -17.02 -7.14
N ASN A 114 1.59 -16.07 -6.99
CA ASN A 114 2.49 -15.59 -8.06
C ASN A 114 3.98 -15.89 -7.79
N LEU A 115 4.32 -16.65 -6.72
CA LEU A 115 5.66 -17.16 -6.54
C LEU A 115 5.92 -18.32 -7.50
N LEU A 116 7.14 -18.39 -8.04
CA LEU A 116 7.50 -19.39 -9.07
C LEU A 116 8.07 -20.67 -8.45
N LEU A 117 9.07 -20.54 -7.59
CA LEU A 117 9.84 -21.67 -7.06
C LEU A 117 10.03 -21.60 -5.53
N LEU A 118 9.63 -20.48 -4.91
CA LEU A 118 9.82 -20.24 -3.48
C LEU A 118 8.54 -20.54 -2.73
N ASP A 119 8.66 -21.14 -1.55
CA ASP A 119 7.58 -21.19 -0.60
C ASP A 119 7.55 -19.87 0.20
N MET A 120 6.36 -19.39 0.55
CA MET A 120 6.22 -18.21 1.43
C MET A 120 6.87 -18.39 2.80
N GLU A 121 7.06 -19.64 3.23
CA GLU A 121 7.74 -19.98 4.48
C GLU A 121 9.25 -19.64 4.45
N GLU A 122 9.82 -19.44 3.25
CA GLU A 122 11.23 -19.10 3.06
C GLU A 122 11.51 -17.59 3.13
N VAL A 123 10.46 -16.75 3.11
CA VAL A 123 10.58 -15.29 3.13
C VAL A 123 9.81 -14.71 4.31
N ASP A 124 10.53 -14.11 5.25
CA ASP A 124 9.92 -13.40 6.36
C ASP A 124 9.25 -12.10 5.86
N ILE A 125 7.95 -11.95 6.12
CA ILE A 125 7.19 -10.75 5.77
C ILE A 125 6.67 -10.10 7.04
N GLU A 126 7.19 -8.92 7.36
CA GLU A 126 6.82 -8.16 8.54
C GLU A 126 5.99 -6.93 8.19
N PHE A 127 4.75 -6.87 8.68
CA PHE A 127 3.92 -5.67 8.61
C PHE A 127 4.16 -4.80 9.83
N VAL A 128 4.73 -3.62 9.61
CA VAL A 128 5.02 -2.69 10.71
C VAL A 128 3.89 -1.67 10.86
N PRO A 129 3.55 -1.27 12.11
CA PRO A 129 2.53 -0.24 12.34
C PRO A 129 2.90 1.05 11.62
N PHE A 130 1.94 1.68 10.95
CA PHE A 130 2.19 2.95 10.26
C PHE A 130 2.72 4.01 11.24
N ASN A 131 3.83 4.68 10.84
CA ASN A 131 4.41 5.78 11.59
C ASN A 131 4.96 6.83 10.61
N LYS A 132 4.34 8.03 10.60
CA LYS A 132 4.72 9.12 9.70
C LYS A 132 6.18 9.60 9.87
N PHE A 133 6.82 9.30 10.99
CA PHE A 133 8.20 9.67 11.26
C PHE A 133 9.20 8.53 11.02
N ARG A 134 8.76 7.36 10.53
CA ARG A 134 9.63 6.19 10.36
C ARG A 134 10.87 6.50 9.51
N ALA A 135 10.67 7.12 8.34
CA ALA A 135 11.78 7.46 7.44
C ALA A 135 12.78 8.43 8.12
N ALA A 136 12.28 9.46 8.81
CA ALA A 136 13.12 10.40 9.53
C ALA A 136 13.90 9.71 10.68
N ARG A 137 13.23 8.83 11.44
CA ARG A 137 13.89 8.04 12.50
C ARG A 137 14.96 7.10 11.95
N GLY A 138 14.68 6.44 10.81
CA GLY A 138 15.66 5.58 10.13
C GLY A 138 16.89 6.37 9.66
N ALA A 139 16.67 7.53 9.05
CA ALA A 139 17.77 8.42 8.65
C ALA A 139 18.59 8.91 9.84
N ALA A 140 17.95 9.31 10.94
CA ALA A 140 18.62 9.70 12.18
C ALA A 140 19.43 8.55 12.78
N ALA A 141 18.88 7.34 12.83
CA ALA A 141 19.60 6.16 13.31
C ALA A 141 20.85 5.83 12.48
N LEU A 142 20.75 5.95 11.15
CA LEU A 142 21.90 5.77 10.25
C LEU A 142 22.97 6.85 10.48
N ALA A 143 22.58 8.11 10.66
CA ALA A 143 23.49 9.20 10.96
C ALA A 143 24.22 8.98 12.29
N ILE A 144 23.50 8.61 13.35
CA ILE A 144 24.07 8.28 14.66
C ILE A 144 25.06 7.12 14.53
N LYS A 145 24.66 6.03 13.86
CA LYS A 145 25.55 4.87 13.63
C LYS A 145 26.83 5.26 12.92
N LYS A 146 26.73 6.06 11.85
CA LYS A 146 27.86 6.46 11.02
C LYS A 146 28.78 7.48 11.70
N PHE A 147 28.21 8.53 12.27
CA PHE A 147 28.99 9.69 12.73
C PHE A 147 29.28 9.70 14.23
N VAL A 148 28.55 8.92 15.03
CA VAL A 148 28.75 8.90 16.49
C VAL A 148 29.36 7.59 16.96
N LEU A 149 28.91 6.45 16.40
CA LEU A 149 29.34 5.13 16.89
C LEU A 149 30.51 4.53 16.09
N GLN A 150 30.78 4.98 14.84
CA GLN A 150 31.87 4.45 14.00
C GLN A 150 33.12 5.35 13.96
N GLU A 151 33.07 6.60 14.39
CA GLU A 151 34.26 7.47 14.52
C GLU A 151 35.11 7.17 15.78
N GLY A 152 34.78 6.14 16.51
CA GLY A 152 35.54 5.68 17.69
C GLY A 152 36.52 4.54 17.41
N ARG A 153 36.94 4.33 16.12
CA ARG A 153 38.03 3.38 15.76
C ARG A 153 39.05 4.02 14.88
#